data_3bc7a485ed803ef5420e4abc8990a3ff
#
_entry.id   3bc7a485ed803ef5420e4abc8990a3ff
#
_cell.length_a   1.000
_cell.length_b   1.000
_cell.length_c   1.000
_cell.angle_alpha   90.00
_cell.angle_beta   90.00
_cell.angle_gamma   90.00
#
_symmetry.space_group_name_H-M   'P 1'
#
loop_
_entity.id
_entity.type
_entity.pdbx_description
1 polymer ?
#
loop_
_entity_poly.entity_id
_entity_poly.type
_entity_poly.pdbx_seq_one_letter_code
_entity_poly.pdbx_strand_id
1 'polypeptide(L)'
;MTSLRREALCLPCIYSIRNFCDRIGVAKNPSAVEYAFLEHCLREDLNDHAQWVMAVLRPVKLTITNYPEGKSETFPVENNPNDPQAGTREVTFSRHLYVEADDFLETPIPKYKRLYPDGPECRLKGAYLIRCTGCVKDEAGNVTEILATYDPESSGGNPADGRKVKGATIHWVDAATAVDAEVRLYDNLFSDPDPDGGDKDFLDCLNPASLEVLTGCKLEASLASAQPADRFQFLRLGYFCADSRDSAPGHLVFNRAVSLKDSFKPGK
;
A
#
# COMPACT_ATOMS: atom_id res chain seq x y z
N MET A 1 -3.26 -25.03 9.90
CA MET A 1 -3.06 -24.06 8.80
C MET A 1 -4.41 -23.77 8.20
N THR A 2 -4.99 -22.66 8.57
CA THR A 2 -6.38 -22.32 8.19
C THR A 2 -6.47 -21.98 6.70
N SER A 3 -7.60 -22.32 6.10
CA SER A 3 -7.94 -22.09 4.69
C SER A 3 -7.77 -20.63 4.24
N LEU A 4 -7.91 -19.69 5.16
CA LEU A 4 -7.81 -18.25 4.93
C LEU A 4 -6.43 -17.77 4.39
N ARG A 5 -5.33 -18.41 4.78
CA ARG A 5 -4.00 -18.07 4.24
C ARG A 5 -3.64 -18.81 2.95
N ARG A 6 -4.29 -19.91 2.63
CA ARG A 6 -4.10 -20.59 1.33
C ARG A 6 -4.47 -19.69 0.16
N GLU A 7 -5.40 -18.77 0.36
CA GLU A 7 -5.91 -17.86 -0.66
C GLU A 7 -5.01 -16.61 -0.82
N ALA A 8 -4.41 -16.15 0.28
CA ALA A 8 -3.40 -15.07 0.22
C ALA A 8 -2.07 -15.54 -0.39
N LEU A 9 -1.76 -16.83 -0.33
CA LEU A 9 -0.67 -17.45 -1.07
C LEU A 9 -1.14 -17.72 -2.50
N CYS A 10 -1.33 -16.68 -3.27
CA CYS A 10 -1.63 -16.77 -4.69
C CYS A 10 -0.71 -17.74 -5.43
N LEU A 11 -1.30 -18.53 -6.34
CA LEU A 11 -0.62 -19.50 -7.21
C LEU A 11 0.75 -19.09 -7.80
N PRO A 12 1.07 -17.81 -7.97
CA PRO A 12 2.38 -17.40 -8.47
C PRO A 12 3.54 -17.56 -7.49
N CYS A 13 3.26 -17.82 -6.24
CA CYS A 13 4.29 -18.10 -5.24
C CYS A 13 4.95 -19.48 -5.40
N ILE A 14 4.77 -20.17 -6.52
CA ILE A 14 5.54 -21.40 -6.80
C ILE A 14 7.04 -21.10 -6.75
N TYR A 15 7.48 -19.97 -7.28
CA TYR A 15 8.88 -19.55 -7.22
C TYR A 15 9.31 -19.22 -5.79
N SER A 16 8.51 -18.48 -5.05
CA SER A 16 8.78 -18.16 -3.66
C SER A 16 8.83 -19.41 -2.78
N ILE A 17 7.89 -20.36 -3.00
CA ILE A 17 7.88 -21.64 -2.27
C ILE A 17 9.10 -22.49 -2.62
N ARG A 18 9.48 -22.56 -3.89
CA ARG A 18 10.69 -23.28 -4.33
C ARG A 18 11.94 -22.65 -3.72
N ASN A 19 12.10 -21.32 -3.84
CA ASN A 19 13.21 -20.59 -3.24
C ASN A 19 13.28 -20.82 -1.73
N PHE A 20 12.15 -20.81 -1.05
CA PHE A 20 12.06 -21.13 0.37
C PHE A 20 12.53 -22.57 0.65
N CYS A 21 12.00 -23.58 -0.07
CA CYS A 21 12.37 -24.98 0.11
C CYS A 21 13.84 -25.23 -0.19
N ASP A 22 14.39 -24.64 -1.25
CA ASP A 22 15.79 -24.76 -1.62
C ASP A 22 16.73 -24.19 -0.55
N ARG A 23 16.33 -23.06 0.06
CA ARG A 23 17.12 -22.40 1.11
C ARG A 23 17.07 -23.10 2.46
N ILE A 24 15.93 -23.69 2.83
CA ILE A 24 15.86 -24.49 4.09
C ILE A 24 16.53 -25.84 3.93
N GLY A 25 16.63 -26.37 2.71
CA GLY A 25 17.21 -27.67 2.41
C GLY A 25 16.44 -28.85 3.02
N VAL A 26 17.09 -30.02 3.05
CA VAL A 26 16.54 -31.25 3.63
C VAL A 26 17.33 -31.61 4.86
N ALA A 27 16.67 -31.70 6.01
CA ALA A 27 17.27 -32.12 7.27
C ALA A 27 16.76 -33.53 7.66
N LYS A 28 17.63 -34.32 8.32
CA LYS A 28 17.25 -35.65 8.85
C LYS A 28 16.40 -35.53 10.12
N ASN A 29 16.59 -34.45 10.87
CA ASN A 29 15.88 -34.19 12.12
C ASN A 29 14.77 -33.15 11.89
N PRO A 30 13.65 -33.23 12.61
CA PRO A 30 12.65 -32.19 12.63
C PRO A 30 13.27 -30.84 13.01
N SER A 31 12.96 -29.81 12.26
CA SER A 31 13.38 -28.43 12.55
C SER A 31 12.21 -27.48 12.33
N ALA A 32 12.10 -26.47 13.18
CA ALA A 32 11.16 -25.38 12.97
C ALA A 32 11.82 -24.29 12.12
N VAL A 33 11.07 -23.76 11.16
CA VAL A 33 11.50 -22.62 10.35
C VAL A 33 10.57 -21.46 10.62
N GLU A 34 11.13 -20.29 10.90
CA GLU A 34 10.35 -19.10 11.17
C GLU A 34 9.49 -18.71 9.95
N TYR A 35 8.22 -18.42 10.17
CA TYR A 35 7.29 -17.98 9.12
C TYR A 35 7.80 -16.71 8.42
N ALA A 36 8.48 -15.83 9.14
CA ALA A 36 9.11 -14.62 8.60
C ALA A 36 10.07 -14.92 7.42
N PHE A 37 10.70 -16.10 7.39
CA PHE A 37 11.57 -16.49 6.28
C PHE A 37 10.78 -16.79 4.99
N LEU A 38 9.61 -17.43 5.11
CA LEU A 38 8.71 -17.61 3.96
C LEU A 38 8.22 -16.27 3.43
N GLU A 39 7.84 -15.35 4.33
CA GLU A 39 7.44 -13.99 3.94
C GLU A 39 8.58 -13.22 3.27
N HIS A 40 9.84 -13.41 3.72
CA HIS A 40 11.01 -12.84 3.08
C HIS A 40 11.16 -13.33 1.63
N CYS A 41 11.11 -14.64 1.38
CA CYS A 41 11.17 -15.20 0.04
C CYS A 41 10.03 -14.70 -0.86
N LEU A 42 8.84 -14.48 -0.28
CA LEU A 42 7.71 -13.93 -1.01
C LEU A 42 7.92 -12.45 -1.38
N ARG A 43 8.52 -11.64 -0.47
CA ARG A 43 8.86 -10.23 -0.76
C ARG A 43 9.90 -10.12 -1.87
N GLU A 44 10.93 -10.97 -1.88
CA GLU A 44 11.94 -11.00 -2.94
C GLU A 44 11.28 -11.22 -4.31
N ASP A 45 10.45 -12.25 -4.45
CA ASP A 45 9.75 -12.58 -5.69
C ASP A 45 8.81 -11.45 -6.14
N LEU A 46 7.98 -10.93 -5.22
CA LEU A 46 7.01 -9.89 -5.53
C LEU A 46 7.65 -8.53 -5.83
N ASN A 47 8.81 -8.23 -5.23
CA ASN A 47 9.55 -7.00 -5.52
C ASN A 47 10.00 -6.93 -6.98
N ASP A 48 10.34 -8.07 -7.57
CA ASP A 48 10.83 -8.14 -8.94
C ASP A 48 9.70 -8.24 -9.98
N HIS A 49 8.55 -8.84 -9.60
CA HIS A 49 7.52 -9.21 -10.56
C HIS A 49 6.18 -8.50 -10.39
N ALA A 50 5.89 -7.91 -9.23
CA ALA A 50 4.62 -7.24 -9.00
C ALA A 50 4.58 -5.86 -9.66
N GLN A 51 3.42 -5.50 -10.22
CA GLN A 51 3.17 -4.12 -10.66
C GLN A 51 3.01 -3.20 -9.45
N TRP A 52 3.72 -2.07 -9.46
CA TRP A 52 3.62 -1.06 -8.40
C TRP A 52 2.52 -0.07 -8.72
N VAL A 53 1.52 0.02 -7.86
CA VAL A 53 0.32 0.82 -8.07
C VAL A 53 0.02 1.71 -6.87
N MET A 54 -0.74 2.77 -7.11
CA MET A 54 -1.23 3.64 -6.04
C MET A 54 -2.61 3.18 -5.57
N ALA A 55 -2.73 2.97 -4.27
CA ALA A 55 -3.96 2.61 -3.59
C ALA A 55 -4.03 3.34 -2.25
N VAL A 56 -5.18 3.86 -1.90
CA VAL A 56 -5.44 4.57 -0.65
C VAL A 56 -6.45 3.75 0.16
N LEU A 57 -6.01 3.20 1.27
CA LEU A 57 -6.81 2.27 2.07
C LEU A 57 -7.73 2.97 3.06
N ARG A 58 -7.27 4.08 3.62
CA ARG A 58 -8.07 4.95 4.52
C ARG A 58 -8.15 6.34 3.91
N PRO A 59 -9.04 6.51 2.89
CA PRO A 59 -9.04 7.71 2.07
C PRO A 59 -9.56 8.93 2.81
N VAL A 60 -8.79 10.03 2.70
CA VAL A 60 -9.25 11.39 2.99
C VAL A 60 -9.13 12.20 1.70
N LYS A 61 -10.12 13.02 1.41
CA LYS A 61 -10.12 13.89 0.24
C LYS A 61 -9.02 14.95 0.38
N LEU A 62 -8.26 15.17 -0.68
CA LEU A 62 -7.29 16.25 -0.81
C LEU A 62 -7.73 17.17 -1.95
N THR A 63 -7.93 18.44 -1.65
CA THR A 63 -8.29 19.44 -2.68
C THR A 63 -7.10 20.38 -2.90
N ILE A 64 -6.66 20.46 -4.16
CA ILE A 64 -5.62 21.38 -4.60
C ILE A 64 -6.27 22.71 -4.98
N THR A 65 -6.25 23.67 -4.08
CA THR A 65 -7.07 24.89 -4.15
C THR A 65 -6.70 25.82 -5.31
N ASN A 66 -5.45 25.86 -5.71
CA ASN A 66 -4.96 26.66 -6.83
C ASN A 66 -4.84 25.86 -8.16
N TYR A 67 -5.31 24.61 -8.21
CA TYR A 67 -5.40 23.85 -9.46
C TYR A 67 -6.67 24.27 -10.23
N PRO A 68 -6.60 24.52 -11.55
CA PRO A 68 -7.73 25.00 -12.33
C PRO A 68 -8.90 24.01 -12.26
N GLU A 69 -10.10 24.55 -12.08
CA GLU A 69 -11.33 23.76 -12.05
C GLU A 69 -11.59 23.12 -13.41
N GLY A 70 -12.03 21.85 -13.41
CA GLY A 70 -12.28 21.11 -14.66
C GLY A 70 -11.04 20.69 -15.45
N LYS A 71 -9.83 21.11 -15.04
CA LYS A 71 -8.59 20.64 -15.67
C LYS A 71 -8.28 19.22 -15.20
N SER A 72 -7.86 18.40 -16.14
CA SER A 72 -7.30 17.06 -15.90
C SER A 72 -6.06 16.87 -16.77
N GLU A 73 -5.07 16.19 -16.27
CA GLU A 73 -3.86 15.82 -16.99
C GLU A 73 -3.37 14.43 -16.57
N THR A 74 -2.47 13.84 -17.33
CA THR A 74 -1.93 12.50 -17.02
C THR A 74 -0.42 12.57 -16.80
N PHE A 75 0.08 11.67 -15.95
CA PHE A 75 1.49 11.50 -15.66
C PHE A 75 1.91 10.06 -15.94
N PRO A 76 3.03 9.85 -16.64
CA PRO A 76 3.63 8.54 -16.78
C PRO A 76 4.22 8.09 -15.45
N VAL A 77 3.82 6.90 -15.00
CA VAL A 77 4.34 6.26 -13.78
C VAL A 77 4.86 4.87 -14.13
N GLU A 78 6.06 4.56 -13.65
CA GLU A 78 6.69 3.26 -13.86
C GLU A 78 5.86 2.13 -13.27
N ASN A 79 5.69 1.05 -14.03
CA ASN A 79 4.96 -0.13 -13.57
C ASN A 79 5.76 -0.92 -12.53
N ASN A 80 7.07 -1.01 -12.68
CA ASN A 80 7.98 -1.54 -11.67
C ASN A 80 9.36 -0.88 -11.83
N PRO A 81 9.84 -0.10 -10.85
CA PRO A 81 11.15 0.55 -10.92
C PRO A 81 12.33 -0.43 -10.99
N ASN A 82 12.14 -1.70 -10.57
CA ASN A 82 13.18 -2.73 -10.58
C ASN A 82 13.23 -3.48 -11.92
N ASP A 83 12.20 -3.35 -12.75
CA ASP A 83 12.13 -3.94 -14.08
C ASP A 83 11.92 -2.86 -15.16
N PRO A 84 12.98 -2.41 -15.84
CA PRO A 84 12.86 -1.44 -16.93
C PRO A 84 11.99 -1.91 -18.10
N GLN A 85 11.73 -3.21 -18.22
CA GLN A 85 10.89 -3.77 -19.29
C GLN A 85 9.40 -3.75 -18.93
N ALA A 86 9.06 -3.53 -17.66
CA ALA A 86 7.68 -3.41 -17.22
C ALA A 86 6.95 -2.19 -17.82
N GLY A 87 7.69 -1.20 -18.33
CA GLY A 87 7.14 -0.01 -18.97
C GLY A 87 6.50 0.96 -17.99
N THR A 88 5.67 1.84 -18.54
CA THR A 88 4.94 2.88 -17.79
C THR A 88 3.45 2.81 -18.07
N ARG A 89 2.66 3.42 -17.19
CA ARG A 89 1.23 3.66 -17.38
C ARG A 89 0.90 5.11 -17.11
N GLU A 90 -0.20 5.60 -17.66
CA GLU A 90 -0.72 6.94 -17.43
C GLU A 90 -1.62 6.96 -16.19
N VAL A 91 -1.35 7.90 -15.27
CA VAL A 91 -2.17 8.13 -14.09
C VAL A 91 -2.79 9.51 -14.16
N THR A 92 -4.11 9.59 -14.05
CA THR A 92 -4.87 10.84 -14.11
C THR A 92 -4.67 11.67 -12.85
N PHE A 93 -4.55 12.99 -13.02
CA PHE A 93 -4.47 13.98 -11.96
C PHE A 93 -5.47 15.09 -12.21
N SER A 94 -6.22 15.45 -11.18
CA SER A 94 -7.16 16.56 -11.19
C SER A 94 -7.08 17.37 -9.88
N ARG A 95 -8.02 18.31 -9.72
CA ARG A 95 -8.11 19.15 -8.52
C ARG A 95 -8.38 18.36 -7.24
N HIS A 96 -9.12 17.26 -7.33
CA HIS A 96 -9.55 16.45 -6.19
C HIS A 96 -8.88 15.08 -6.22
N LEU A 97 -8.22 14.76 -5.14
CA LEU A 97 -7.47 13.52 -4.95
C LEU A 97 -7.91 12.83 -3.66
N TYR A 98 -7.50 11.59 -3.50
CA TYR A 98 -7.50 10.88 -2.23
C TYR A 98 -6.08 10.61 -1.78
N VAL A 99 -5.82 10.74 -0.49
CA VAL A 99 -4.58 10.39 0.21
C VAL A 99 -4.89 9.59 1.47
N GLU A 100 -3.90 8.91 2.03
CA GLU A 100 -4.07 8.21 3.30
C GLU A 100 -4.35 9.19 4.45
N ALA A 101 -5.30 8.84 5.30
CA ALA A 101 -5.57 9.61 6.52
C ALA A 101 -4.33 9.77 7.40
N ASP A 102 -3.48 8.74 7.46
CA ASP A 102 -2.22 8.75 8.21
C ASP A 102 -1.15 9.68 7.62
N ASP A 103 -1.35 10.18 6.40
CA ASP A 103 -0.45 11.16 5.79
C ASP A 103 -0.73 12.60 6.24
N PHE A 104 -1.75 12.82 7.05
CA PHE A 104 -2.11 14.14 7.58
C PHE A 104 -2.14 14.15 9.12
N LEU A 105 -1.60 15.20 9.71
CA LEU A 105 -1.76 15.55 11.12
C LEU A 105 -2.05 17.03 11.23
N GLU A 106 -3.12 17.41 11.92
CA GLU A 106 -3.41 18.83 12.18
C GLU A 106 -2.35 19.46 13.10
N THR A 107 -1.93 18.73 14.13
CA THR A 107 -0.83 19.11 15.00
C THR A 107 0.33 18.14 14.80
N PRO A 108 1.41 18.56 14.16
CA PRO A 108 2.50 17.66 13.83
C PRO A 108 3.30 17.24 15.08
N ILE A 109 3.69 15.97 15.10
CA ILE A 109 4.65 15.45 16.07
C ILE A 109 6.10 15.77 15.62
N PRO A 110 7.10 15.76 16.53
CA PRO A 110 8.49 16.01 16.17
C PRO A 110 8.99 15.14 15.01
N LYS A 111 9.64 15.75 14.04
CA LYS A 111 10.19 15.10 12.83
C LYS A 111 9.12 14.58 11.84
N TYR A 112 7.85 14.93 12.00
CA TYR A 112 6.83 14.61 11.01
C TYR A 112 7.10 15.37 9.70
N LYS A 113 7.11 14.68 8.58
CA LYS A 113 7.50 15.22 7.26
C LYS A 113 6.41 15.06 6.20
N ARG A 114 5.18 14.79 6.64
CA ARG A 114 4.03 14.64 5.73
C ARG A 114 3.14 15.89 5.81
N LEU A 115 1.87 15.77 5.49
CA LEU A 115 0.94 16.91 5.40
C LEU A 115 0.53 17.42 6.79
N TYR A 116 0.67 18.72 7.01
CA TYR A 116 0.08 19.46 8.12
C TYR A 116 0.00 20.94 7.72
N PRO A 117 -0.90 21.74 8.31
CA PRO A 117 -1.04 23.16 7.99
C PRO A 117 0.30 23.91 8.08
N ASP A 118 0.65 24.64 7.03
CA ASP A 118 1.91 25.39 6.89
C ASP A 118 3.17 24.53 6.98
N GLY A 119 3.03 23.23 6.76
CA GLY A 119 4.13 22.25 6.76
C GLY A 119 5.07 22.35 5.56
N PRO A 120 6.05 21.44 5.49
CA PRO A 120 6.98 21.38 4.35
C PRO A 120 6.24 20.98 3.08
N GLU A 121 6.82 21.34 1.95
CA GLU A 121 6.40 20.81 0.66
C GLU A 121 6.58 19.29 0.63
N CYS A 122 5.50 18.57 0.30
CA CYS A 122 5.48 17.13 0.08
C CYS A 122 5.38 16.84 -1.41
N ARG A 123 5.95 15.71 -1.82
CA ARG A 123 5.87 15.27 -3.21
C ARG A 123 4.71 14.31 -3.39
N LEU A 124 3.79 14.62 -4.29
CA LEU A 124 2.86 13.64 -4.85
C LEU A 124 3.61 12.76 -5.85
N LYS A 125 3.64 11.46 -5.63
CA LYS A 125 4.43 10.51 -6.44
C LYS A 125 4.14 10.70 -7.93
N GLY A 126 5.18 11.08 -8.69
CA GLY A 126 5.10 11.25 -10.15
C GLY A 126 4.39 12.52 -10.64
N ALA A 127 3.78 13.34 -9.75
CA ALA A 127 2.99 14.51 -10.16
C ALA A 127 3.66 15.83 -9.73
N TYR A 128 3.22 16.44 -8.64
CA TYR A 128 3.63 17.78 -8.23
C TYR A 128 4.13 17.83 -6.77
N LEU A 129 4.77 18.92 -6.45
CA LEU A 129 4.97 19.34 -5.06
C LEU A 129 3.72 20.06 -4.57
N ILE A 130 3.32 19.73 -3.35
CA ILE A 130 2.18 20.36 -2.69
C ILE A 130 2.55 20.84 -1.28
N ARG A 131 1.86 21.89 -0.83
CA ARG A 131 1.93 22.39 0.54
C ARG A 131 0.54 22.41 1.14
N CYS A 132 0.38 21.77 2.29
CA CYS A 132 -0.87 21.78 3.03
C CYS A 132 -1.14 23.17 3.60
N THR A 133 -2.35 23.70 3.41
CA THR A 133 -2.80 25.01 3.92
C THR A 133 -3.83 24.89 5.03
N GLY A 134 -4.45 23.72 5.21
CA GLY A 134 -5.46 23.50 6.22
C GLY A 134 -6.27 22.23 6.01
N CYS A 135 -7.36 22.10 6.74
CA CYS A 135 -8.31 21.01 6.59
C CYS A 135 -9.74 21.46 6.88
N VAL A 136 -10.71 20.69 6.41
CA VAL A 136 -12.13 20.79 6.75
C VAL A 136 -12.49 19.62 7.65
N LYS A 137 -13.34 19.87 8.64
CA LYS A 137 -13.81 18.88 9.61
C LYS A 137 -15.33 18.76 9.58
N ASP A 138 -15.81 17.60 9.96
CA ASP A 138 -17.22 17.38 10.28
C ASP A 138 -17.59 17.91 11.68
N GLU A 139 -18.87 17.80 12.03
CA GLU A 139 -19.39 18.23 13.35
C GLU A 139 -18.78 17.42 14.52
N ALA A 140 -18.28 16.22 14.27
CA ALA A 140 -17.62 15.37 15.24
C ALA A 140 -16.12 15.69 15.40
N GLY A 141 -15.58 16.60 14.56
CA GLY A 141 -14.17 16.99 14.57
C GLY A 141 -13.25 16.10 13.73
N ASN A 142 -13.79 15.14 12.96
CA ASN A 142 -13.00 14.32 12.07
C ASN A 142 -12.62 15.10 10.81
N VAL A 143 -11.40 14.91 10.32
CA VAL A 143 -10.93 15.52 9.07
C VAL A 143 -11.61 14.84 7.89
N THR A 144 -12.38 15.61 7.12
CA THR A 144 -13.08 15.13 5.92
C THR A 144 -12.38 15.54 4.63
N GLU A 145 -11.63 16.65 4.67
CA GLU A 145 -10.92 17.16 3.50
C GLU A 145 -9.63 17.88 3.92
N ILE A 146 -8.56 17.65 3.20
CA ILE A 146 -7.28 18.35 3.33
C ILE A 146 -7.21 19.39 2.22
N LEU A 147 -6.77 20.59 2.54
CA LEU A 147 -6.58 21.68 1.59
C LEU A 147 -5.09 21.89 1.34
N ALA A 148 -4.69 21.99 0.08
CA ALA A 148 -3.31 22.23 -0.29
C ALA A 148 -3.21 23.12 -1.52
N THR A 149 -2.04 23.73 -1.71
CA THR A 149 -1.62 24.36 -2.96
C THR A 149 -0.55 23.53 -3.64
N TYR A 150 -0.48 23.56 -4.98
CA TYR A 150 0.59 22.91 -5.73
C TYR A 150 1.53 23.94 -6.34
N ASP A 151 2.76 23.52 -6.62
CA ASP A 151 3.74 24.26 -7.39
C ASP A 151 3.64 23.86 -8.87
N PRO A 152 3.11 24.73 -9.77
CA PRO A 152 2.94 24.41 -11.19
C PRO A 152 4.25 24.08 -11.93
N GLU A 153 5.39 24.59 -11.44
CA GLU A 153 6.69 24.37 -12.07
C GLU A 153 7.37 23.07 -11.61
N SER A 154 6.72 22.31 -10.72
CA SER A 154 7.26 21.08 -10.14
C SER A 154 6.75 19.79 -10.81
N SER A 155 6.35 19.86 -12.09
CA SER A 155 5.87 18.69 -12.84
C SER A 155 6.87 17.53 -12.78
N GLY A 156 6.36 16.31 -12.53
CA GLY A 156 7.17 15.13 -12.26
C GLY A 156 7.68 15.05 -10.80
N GLY A 157 7.28 15.99 -9.94
CA GLY A 157 7.59 15.98 -8.50
C GLY A 157 8.95 16.56 -8.12
N ASN A 158 9.60 17.30 -9.04
CA ASN A 158 10.86 17.97 -8.76
C ASN A 158 10.71 19.49 -8.94
N PRO A 159 11.25 20.30 -8.02
CA PRO A 159 11.19 21.75 -8.14
C PRO A 159 12.09 22.24 -9.27
N ALA A 160 11.59 23.20 -10.10
CA ALA A 160 12.34 23.75 -11.22
C ALA A 160 13.61 24.51 -10.79
N ASP A 161 13.61 25.11 -9.61
CA ASP A 161 14.73 25.86 -9.03
C ASP A 161 15.78 24.95 -8.33
N GLY A 162 15.59 23.65 -8.33
CA GLY A 162 16.53 22.69 -7.73
C GLY A 162 16.58 22.71 -6.20
N ARG A 163 15.63 23.39 -5.51
CA ARG A 163 15.56 23.40 -4.05
C ARG A 163 15.37 22.00 -3.47
N LYS A 164 15.89 21.78 -2.29
CA LYS A 164 15.71 20.49 -1.59
C LYS A 164 14.32 20.38 -0.99
N VAL A 165 13.54 19.43 -1.44
CA VAL A 165 12.24 19.06 -0.83
C VAL A 165 12.49 18.39 0.50
N LYS A 166 11.91 18.93 1.59
CA LYS A 166 12.08 18.43 2.95
C LYS A 166 10.98 17.45 3.37
N GLY A 167 9.82 17.54 2.74
CA GLY A 167 8.69 16.65 2.99
C GLY A 167 8.84 15.28 2.34
N ALA A 168 7.97 14.37 2.75
CA ALA A 168 7.93 13.01 2.23
C ALA A 168 7.30 12.94 0.84
N THR A 169 7.54 11.82 0.15
CA THR A 169 6.75 11.44 -1.02
C THR A 169 5.54 10.65 -0.57
N ILE A 170 4.36 11.07 -1.00
CA ILE A 170 3.08 10.44 -0.72
C ILE A 170 2.46 9.88 -2.00
N HIS A 171 1.78 8.74 -1.89
CA HIS A 171 0.95 8.22 -2.97
C HIS A 171 -0.46 8.84 -2.87
N TRP A 172 -1.15 8.84 -3.98
CA TRP A 172 -2.43 9.50 -4.14
C TRP A 172 -3.24 8.81 -5.24
N VAL A 173 -4.54 9.07 -5.27
CA VAL A 173 -5.42 8.59 -6.33
C VAL A 173 -6.33 9.73 -6.74
N ASP A 174 -6.53 9.91 -8.05
CA ASP A 174 -7.46 10.92 -8.58
C ASP A 174 -8.91 10.58 -8.25
N ALA A 175 -9.63 11.52 -7.67
CA ALA A 175 -10.99 11.28 -7.19
C ALA A 175 -12.01 11.02 -8.31
N ALA A 176 -11.77 11.55 -9.52
CA ALA A 176 -12.69 11.39 -10.65
C ALA A 176 -12.57 10.00 -11.30
N THR A 177 -11.40 9.37 -11.21
CA THR A 177 -11.12 8.09 -11.87
C THR A 177 -10.87 6.95 -10.89
N ALA A 178 -10.93 7.22 -9.58
CA ALA A 178 -10.72 6.22 -8.55
C ALA A 178 -11.70 5.04 -8.67
N VAL A 179 -11.17 3.85 -8.41
CA VAL A 179 -11.94 2.61 -8.35
C VAL A 179 -12.14 2.22 -6.88
N ASP A 180 -13.38 1.90 -6.52
CA ASP A 180 -13.69 1.41 -5.17
C ASP A 180 -13.29 -0.05 -5.01
N ALA A 181 -12.76 -0.40 -3.83
CA ALA A 181 -12.41 -1.77 -3.50
C ALA A 181 -12.56 -2.06 -2.01
N GLU A 182 -12.72 -3.36 -1.70
CA GLU A 182 -12.49 -3.94 -0.40
C GLU A 182 -11.04 -4.40 -0.31
N VAL A 183 -10.39 -4.14 0.82
CA VAL A 183 -9.03 -4.62 1.09
C VAL A 183 -8.99 -5.36 2.40
N ARG A 184 -8.45 -6.57 2.38
CA ARG A 184 -8.30 -7.45 3.54
C ARG A 184 -6.85 -7.47 3.99
N LEU A 185 -6.61 -6.99 5.21
CA LEU A 185 -5.30 -6.97 5.83
C LEU A 185 -5.18 -8.18 6.76
N TYR A 186 -4.52 -9.23 6.27
CA TYR A 186 -4.22 -10.40 7.09
C TYR A 186 -2.98 -10.17 7.95
N ASP A 187 -3.01 -10.69 9.17
CA ASP A 187 -1.89 -10.76 10.09
C ASP A 187 -1.74 -12.19 10.65
N ASN A 188 -0.80 -12.42 11.55
CA ASN A 188 -0.60 -13.71 12.17
C ASN A 188 -1.87 -14.18 12.88
N LEU A 189 -2.28 -15.44 12.63
CA LEU A 189 -3.47 -16.01 13.28
C LEU A 189 -3.26 -16.16 14.79
N PHE A 190 -2.03 -16.45 15.21
CA PHE A 190 -1.67 -16.59 16.61
C PHE A 190 -0.72 -15.47 17.04
N SER A 191 -0.89 -14.99 18.26
CA SER A 191 0.01 -14.04 18.91
C SER A 191 1.28 -14.72 19.47
N ASP A 192 1.23 -16.05 19.63
CA ASP A 192 2.34 -16.89 20.10
C ASP A 192 2.95 -17.69 18.93
N PRO A 193 4.27 -17.75 18.78
CA PRO A 193 4.91 -18.54 17.73
C PRO A 193 4.73 -20.06 17.90
N ASP A 194 4.46 -20.53 19.12
CA ASP A 194 4.23 -21.94 19.48
C ASP A 194 2.92 -22.07 20.28
N PRO A 195 1.76 -21.95 19.60
CA PRO A 195 0.45 -21.83 20.25
C PRO A 195 -0.03 -23.12 20.92
N ASP A 196 0.46 -24.27 20.51
CA ASP A 196 0.16 -25.60 21.08
C ASP A 196 1.32 -26.19 21.91
N GLY A 197 2.34 -25.36 22.19
CA GLY A 197 3.47 -25.73 23.03
C GLY A 197 3.14 -25.76 24.53
N GLY A 198 3.50 -26.84 25.21
CA GLY A 198 3.22 -27.03 26.65
C GLY A 198 1.75 -27.28 26.94
N ASP A 199 1.28 -26.77 28.10
CA ASP A 199 -0.13 -26.95 28.57
C ASP A 199 -1.08 -25.82 28.11
N LYS A 200 -0.73 -25.07 27.05
CA LYS A 200 -1.53 -23.96 26.55
C LYS A 200 -2.72 -24.45 25.72
N ASP A 201 -3.86 -23.79 25.85
CA ASP A 201 -4.92 -23.90 24.84
C ASP A 201 -4.60 -22.95 23.67
N PHE A 202 -4.46 -23.52 22.46
CA PHE A 202 -4.16 -22.72 21.26
C PHE A 202 -5.25 -21.67 20.99
N LEU A 203 -6.48 -21.85 21.48
CA LEU A 203 -7.56 -20.89 21.35
C LEU A 203 -7.27 -19.60 22.12
N ASP A 204 -6.55 -19.66 23.24
CA ASP A 204 -6.14 -18.50 24.02
C ASP A 204 -5.03 -17.69 23.32
N CYS A 205 -4.36 -18.31 22.36
CA CYS A 205 -3.29 -17.69 21.57
C CYS A 205 -3.82 -17.04 20.27
N LEU A 206 -5.13 -17.09 20.00
CA LEU A 206 -5.70 -16.47 18.81
C LEU A 206 -5.48 -14.93 18.81
N ASN A 207 -5.05 -14.41 17.67
CA ASN A 207 -4.95 -12.97 17.45
C ASN A 207 -6.30 -12.42 16.95
N PRO A 208 -7.03 -11.65 17.77
CA PRO A 208 -8.33 -11.09 17.37
C PRO A 208 -8.21 -10.09 16.22
N ALA A 209 -7.01 -9.52 16.01
CA ALA A 209 -6.72 -8.59 14.92
C ALA A 209 -6.09 -9.29 13.69
N SER A 210 -6.20 -10.62 13.58
CA SER A 210 -5.61 -11.40 12.49
C SER A 210 -6.20 -11.09 11.10
N LEU A 211 -7.35 -10.43 11.05
CA LEU A 211 -7.99 -9.94 9.82
C LEU A 211 -8.66 -8.58 10.09
N GLU A 212 -8.26 -7.57 9.33
CA GLU A 212 -8.97 -6.30 9.23
C GLU A 212 -9.53 -6.16 7.80
N VAL A 213 -10.83 -5.89 7.68
CA VAL A 213 -11.50 -5.66 6.41
C VAL A 213 -11.77 -4.17 6.24
N LEU A 214 -11.19 -3.58 5.22
CA LEU A 214 -11.36 -2.17 4.88
C LEU A 214 -12.26 -2.05 3.67
N THR A 215 -13.34 -1.30 3.80
CA THR A 215 -14.28 -1.00 2.72
C THR A 215 -14.11 0.45 2.25
N GLY A 216 -14.44 0.72 0.98
CA GLY A 216 -14.35 2.07 0.42
C GLY A 216 -12.92 2.55 0.17
N CYS A 217 -11.95 1.63 0.09
CA CYS A 217 -10.60 1.95 -0.38
C CYS A 217 -10.65 2.53 -1.79
N LYS A 218 -9.76 3.47 -2.10
CA LYS A 218 -9.68 4.13 -3.41
C LYS A 218 -8.42 3.72 -4.12
N LEU A 219 -8.56 3.13 -5.30
CA LEU A 219 -7.46 2.61 -6.10
C LEU A 219 -7.35 3.38 -7.41
N GLU A 220 -6.16 3.44 -7.98
CA GLU A 220 -5.96 4.05 -9.29
C GLU A 220 -6.74 3.30 -10.39
N ALA A 221 -7.09 4.03 -11.45
CA ALA A 221 -7.95 3.54 -12.53
C ALA A 221 -7.45 2.26 -13.22
N SER A 222 -6.13 2.02 -13.27
CA SER A 222 -5.54 0.83 -13.89
C SER A 222 -6.01 -0.47 -13.24
N LEU A 223 -6.37 -0.43 -11.96
CA LEU A 223 -6.84 -1.59 -11.20
C LEU A 223 -8.29 -2.00 -11.53
N ALA A 224 -9.04 -1.19 -12.29
CA ALA A 224 -10.38 -1.57 -12.74
C ALA A 224 -10.40 -2.85 -13.59
N SER A 225 -9.26 -3.17 -14.24
CA SER A 225 -9.09 -4.36 -15.08
C SER A 225 -8.36 -5.50 -14.39
N ALA A 226 -8.09 -5.38 -13.07
CA ALA A 226 -7.41 -6.43 -12.32
C ALA A 226 -8.16 -7.77 -12.41
N GLN A 227 -7.41 -8.81 -12.71
CA GLN A 227 -7.93 -10.17 -12.82
C GLN A 227 -7.69 -10.95 -11.53
N PRO A 228 -8.48 -11.98 -11.24
CA PRO A 228 -8.23 -12.88 -10.13
C PRO A 228 -6.79 -13.39 -10.11
N ALA A 229 -6.15 -13.34 -8.95
CA ALA A 229 -4.76 -13.70 -8.71
C ALA A 229 -3.69 -12.74 -9.26
N ASP A 230 -4.06 -11.61 -9.85
CA ASP A 230 -3.10 -10.55 -10.18
C ASP A 230 -2.44 -10.00 -8.91
N ARG A 231 -1.18 -9.61 -9.04
CA ARG A 231 -0.32 -9.21 -7.93
C ARG A 231 0.16 -7.79 -8.10
N PHE A 232 0.06 -7.05 -7.01
CA PHE A 232 0.42 -5.64 -6.99
C PHE A 232 1.23 -5.31 -5.75
N GLN A 233 2.16 -4.39 -5.88
CA GLN A 233 2.66 -3.64 -4.75
C GLN A 233 1.80 -2.38 -4.61
N PHE A 234 1.00 -2.28 -3.55
CA PHE A 234 0.40 -0.99 -3.18
C PHE A 234 1.49 -0.16 -2.52
N LEU A 235 1.86 0.92 -3.20
CA LEU A 235 3.00 1.77 -2.83
C LEU A 235 2.93 2.16 -1.35
N ARG A 236 4.02 1.92 -0.62
CA ARG A 236 4.19 2.19 0.81
C ARG A 236 3.37 1.29 1.76
N LEU A 237 2.50 0.41 1.26
CA LEU A 237 1.55 -0.37 2.06
C LEU A 237 1.90 -1.85 2.14
N GLY A 238 2.25 -2.49 1.05
CA GLY A 238 2.54 -3.91 1.00
C GLY A 238 2.34 -4.53 -0.37
N TYR A 239 2.37 -5.86 -0.40
CA TYR A 239 2.04 -6.64 -1.58
C TYR A 239 0.65 -7.25 -1.42
N PHE A 240 -0.14 -7.10 -2.47
CA PHE A 240 -1.55 -7.47 -2.51
C PHE A 240 -1.84 -8.34 -3.71
N CYS A 241 -2.89 -9.13 -3.57
CA CYS A 241 -3.36 -10.02 -4.61
C CYS A 241 -4.86 -9.81 -4.79
N ALA A 242 -5.34 -9.73 -6.02
CA ALA A 242 -6.77 -9.72 -6.31
C ALA A 242 -7.37 -11.07 -5.88
N ASP A 243 -8.43 -11.02 -5.07
CA ASP A 243 -9.08 -12.23 -4.56
C ASP A 243 -9.69 -13.04 -5.71
N SER A 244 -9.48 -14.35 -5.70
CA SER A 244 -9.91 -15.23 -6.79
C SER A 244 -11.38 -15.69 -6.69
N ARG A 245 -12.03 -15.44 -5.57
CA ARG A 245 -13.42 -15.88 -5.32
C ARG A 245 -14.38 -14.71 -5.20
N ASP A 246 -13.97 -13.69 -4.44
CA ASP A 246 -14.86 -12.61 -4.04
C ASP A 246 -14.72 -11.39 -4.96
N SER A 247 -13.61 -11.29 -5.73
CA SER A 247 -13.41 -10.19 -6.67
C SER A 247 -14.24 -10.41 -7.94
N ALA A 248 -15.00 -9.40 -8.32
CA ALA A 248 -15.83 -9.40 -9.51
C ALA A 248 -15.86 -8.00 -10.17
N PRO A 249 -16.26 -7.86 -11.43
CA PRO A 249 -16.45 -6.55 -12.04
C PRO A 249 -17.38 -5.66 -11.22
N GLY A 250 -16.90 -4.48 -10.82
CA GLY A 250 -17.63 -3.54 -9.95
C GLY A 250 -17.57 -3.86 -8.46
N HIS A 251 -16.93 -4.94 -8.06
CA HIS A 251 -16.64 -5.30 -6.65
C HIS A 251 -15.26 -5.92 -6.55
N LEU A 252 -14.25 -5.08 -6.48
CA LEU A 252 -12.86 -5.53 -6.38
C LEU A 252 -12.51 -5.84 -4.93
N VAL A 253 -11.88 -6.97 -4.71
CA VAL A 253 -11.38 -7.42 -3.40
C VAL A 253 -9.90 -7.74 -3.51
N PHE A 254 -9.10 -7.19 -2.61
CA PHE A 254 -7.66 -7.44 -2.56
C PHE A 254 -7.24 -7.96 -1.19
N ASN A 255 -6.40 -8.97 -1.19
CA ASN A 255 -5.84 -9.58 0.01
C ASN A 255 -4.37 -9.15 0.17
N ARG A 256 -3.98 -8.65 1.34
CA ARG A 256 -2.58 -8.41 1.65
C ARG A 256 -1.84 -9.75 1.82
N ALA A 257 -0.91 -10.02 0.91
CA ALA A 257 -0.04 -11.18 0.98
C ALA A 257 1.06 -11.00 2.04
N VAL A 258 1.82 -9.89 1.95
CA VAL A 258 2.87 -9.53 2.92
C VAL A 258 2.99 -8.01 3.05
N SER A 259 3.43 -7.53 4.21
CA SER A 259 3.79 -6.12 4.42
C SER A 259 5.12 -5.79 3.75
N LEU A 260 5.42 -4.49 3.54
CA LEU A 260 6.75 -4.07 3.05
C LEU A 260 7.86 -4.29 4.07
N LYS A 261 7.52 -4.23 5.37
CA LYS A 261 8.49 -4.40 6.43
C LYS A 261 8.92 -5.86 6.52
N ASP A 262 10.20 -6.11 6.28
CA ASP A 262 10.81 -7.42 6.47
C ASP A 262 11.20 -7.59 7.95
N SER A 263 10.66 -8.63 8.59
CA SER A 263 10.98 -9.00 9.97
C SER A 263 12.06 -10.10 10.04
N PHE A 264 12.36 -10.73 8.90
CA PHE A 264 13.41 -11.77 8.84
C PHE A 264 14.80 -11.16 9.00
N LYS A 265 15.62 -11.76 9.85
CA LYS A 265 17.03 -11.39 10.07
C LYS A 265 17.89 -12.63 9.86
N PRO A 266 18.64 -12.72 8.74
CA PRO A 266 19.56 -13.83 8.53
C PRO A 266 20.58 -13.90 9.65
N GLY A 267 20.76 -15.06 10.27
CA GLY A 267 21.89 -15.33 11.18
C GLY A 267 21.67 -14.99 12.66
N LYS A 268 20.44 -15.05 13.18
CA LYS A 268 20.21 -15.20 14.62
C LYS A 268 19.94 -16.64 14.99
#